data_3b06e05901fd1fe0a6f063640c9bb686
#
_entry.id   3b06e05901fd1fe0a6f063640c9bb686
#
_cell.length_a   1.000
_cell.length_b   1.000
_cell.length_c   1.000
_cell.angle_alpha   90.00
_cell.angle_beta   90.00
_cell.angle_gamma   90.00
#
_symmetry.space_group_name_H-M   'P 1'
#
loop_
_entity.id
_entity.type
_entity.pdbx_description
1 polymer ?
#
loop_
_entity_poly.entity_id
_entity_poly.type
_entity_poly.pdbx_seq_one_letter_code
_entity_poly.pdbx_strand_id
1 'polypeptide(L)'
;MAEQGCEKLGLEAFDALVRRARTCRRFDESMRVPREFLLELAELAHLTPCGANAQRLRFHVVSDAEDCARVFDELAWAGALKDWPGPAEGERPTGYIAILAERAVPGKPAAPITEVDTGIAAQTMMLAARSAPPEVAACMFKAFTPHAIDAMGLDNDKYELKLIMAFGVPAETQVIDAIDSNPDGSINYWRDEARVHHVPKRPLADVLL
;
A
#
# COMPACT_ATOMS: atom_id res chain seq x y z
N MET A 1 0.13 30.81 16.17
CA MET A 1 -0.14 29.97 14.99
C MET A 1 -1.65 29.84 14.89
N ALA A 2 -2.24 30.32 13.78
CA ALA A 2 -3.68 30.26 13.60
C ALA A 2 -4.10 28.80 13.53
N GLU A 3 -5.11 28.39 14.32
CA GLU A 3 -5.88 27.19 14.06
C GLU A 3 -6.43 27.29 12.63
N GLN A 4 -5.74 26.68 11.68
CA GLN A 4 -6.36 26.40 10.40
C GLN A 4 -7.51 25.45 10.71
N GLY A 5 -8.75 25.94 10.55
CA GLY A 5 -9.97 25.21 10.82
C GLY A 5 -9.99 23.93 10.02
N CYS A 6 -9.56 22.83 10.64
CA CYS A 6 -9.72 21.49 10.10
C CYS A 6 -11.23 21.22 10.12
N GLU A 7 -11.85 21.21 8.96
CA GLU A 7 -13.23 20.78 8.82
C GLU A 7 -13.31 19.31 9.32
N LYS A 8 -14.21 19.04 10.26
CA LYS A 8 -14.31 17.71 10.86
C LYS A 8 -14.83 16.72 9.84
N LEU A 9 -14.02 15.74 9.48
CA LEU A 9 -14.46 14.58 8.71
C LEU A 9 -15.48 13.78 9.54
N GLY A 10 -16.73 13.68 9.09
CA GLY A 10 -17.75 12.89 9.75
C GLY A 10 -17.41 11.37 9.69
N LEU A 11 -17.86 10.61 10.71
CA LEU A 11 -17.62 9.16 10.78
C LEU A 11 -18.17 8.42 9.55
N GLU A 12 -19.31 8.84 9.00
CA GLU A 12 -19.90 8.27 7.79
C GLU A 12 -18.98 8.42 6.57
N ALA A 13 -18.42 9.62 6.37
CA ALA A 13 -17.47 9.88 5.28
C ALA A 13 -16.17 9.08 5.46
N PHE A 14 -15.71 8.93 6.71
CA PHE A 14 -14.55 8.10 7.01
C PHE A 14 -14.83 6.61 6.79
N ASP A 15 -16.00 6.08 7.19
CA ASP A 15 -16.42 4.69 6.91
C ASP A 15 -16.42 4.41 5.40
N ALA A 16 -17.02 5.31 4.62
CA ALA A 16 -17.04 5.20 3.16
C ALA A 16 -15.61 5.17 2.57
N LEU A 17 -14.70 6.00 3.08
CA LEU A 17 -13.29 6.01 2.68
C LEU A 17 -12.60 4.69 3.04
N VAL A 18 -12.77 4.18 4.26
CA VAL A 18 -12.18 2.90 4.71
C VAL A 18 -12.66 1.73 3.86
N ARG A 19 -13.96 1.70 3.50
CA ARG A 19 -14.51 0.66 2.63
C ARG A 19 -13.96 0.73 1.21
N ARG A 20 -13.76 1.93 0.67
CA ARG A 20 -13.24 2.16 -0.67
C ARG A 20 -11.72 1.94 -0.77
N ALA A 21 -10.97 2.21 0.29
CA ALA A 21 -9.52 2.06 0.32
C ALA A 21 -9.12 0.58 0.46
N ARG A 22 -9.28 -0.18 -0.63
CA ARG A 22 -8.90 -1.59 -0.74
C ARG A 22 -7.67 -1.78 -1.58
N THR A 23 -6.96 -2.89 -1.35
CA THR A 23 -5.83 -3.29 -2.20
C THR A 23 -6.27 -3.40 -3.65
N CYS A 24 -5.67 -2.58 -4.51
CA CYS A 24 -5.85 -2.58 -5.96
C CYS A 24 -4.63 -3.21 -6.61
N ARG A 25 -4.84 -4.05 -7.61
CA ARG A 25 -3.74 -4.76 -8.30
C ARG A 25 -3.76 -4.60 -9.80
N ARG A 26 -4.70 -3.81 -10.34
CA ARG A 26 -4.77 -3.42 -11.75
C ARG A 26 -4.98 -1.93 -11.83
N PHE A 27 -4.17 -1.28 -12.60
CA PHE A 27 -4.14 0.17 -12.72
C PHE A 27 -4.23 0.57 -14.18
N ASP A 28 -4.66 1.78 -14.46
CA ASP A 28 -4.52 2.40 -15.76
C ASP A 28 -3.09 2.97 -15.86
N GLU A 29 -2.22 2.23 -16.52
CA GLU A 29 -0.80 2.59 -16.64
C GLU A 29 -0.59 3.83 -17.54
N SER A 30 -1.58 4.19 -18.36
CA SER A 30 -1.56 5.40 -19.17
C SER A 30 -1.71 6.67 -18.33
N MET A 31 -2.28 6.54 -17.12
CA MET A 31 -2.51 7.63 -16.18
C MET A 31 -1.44 7.59 -15.08
N ARG A 32 -0.38 8.37 -15.25
CA ARG A 32 0.72 8.40 -14.29
C ARG A 32 0.34 9.16 -13.01
N VAL A 33 0.72 8.58 -11.88
CA VAL A 33 0.64 9.27 -10.58
C VAL A 33 1.76 10.31 -10.52
N PRO A 34 1.45 11.61 -10.27
CA PRO A 34 2.46 12.64 -10.16
C PRO A 34 3.42 12.36 -8.98
N ARG A 35 4.71 12.64 -9.17
CA ARG A 35 5.71 12.49 -8.10
C ARG A 35 5.38 13.35 -6.88
N GLU A 36 4.89 14.54 -7.11
CA GLU A 36 4.48 15.50 -6.07
C GLU A 36 3.41 14.90 -5.18
N PHE A 37 2.42 14.20 -5.77
CA PHE A 37 1.38 13.51 -5.02
C PHE A 37 1.95 12.37 -4.14
N LEU A 38 2.92 11.60 -4.66
CA LEU A 38 3.60 10.56 -3.87
C LEU A 38 4.40 11.16 -2.72
N LEU A 39 5.00 12.33 -2.90
CA LEU A 39 5.70 13.06 -1.85
C LEU A 39 4.73 13.56 -0.76
N GLU A 40 3.55 14.05 -1.14
CA GLU A 40 2.48 14.42 -0.19
C GLU A 40 2.02 13.22 0.64
N LEU A 41 1.87 12.03 0.03
CA LEU A 41 1.55 10.80 0.76
C LEU A 41 2.65 10.42 1.77
N ALA A 42 3.91 10.57 1.39
CA ALA A 42 5.04 10.31 2.28
C ALA A 42 5.11 11.32 3.43
N GLU A 43 4.79 12.59 3.17
CA GLU A 43 4.69 13.63 4.21
C GLU A 43 3.58 13.30 5.22
N LEU A 44 2.38 12.92 4.76
CA LEU A 44 1.29 12.49 5.64
C LEU A 44 1.70 11.28 6.50
N ALA A 45 2.40 10.30 5.92
CA ALA A 45 2.91 9.16 6.64
C ALA A 45 3.97 9.54 7.69
N HIS A 46 4.82 10.54 7.40
CA HIS A 46 5.80 11.07 8.36
C HIS A 46 5.14 11.71 9.58
N LEU A 47 3.98 12.33 9.41
CA LEU A 47 3.24 12.99 10.49
C LEU A 47 2.49 12.03 11.42
N THR A 48 2.47 10.74 11.11
CA THR A 48 1.77 9.73 11.92
C THR A 48 2.47 9.46 13.26
N PRO A 49 1.74 9.02 14.29
CA PRO A 49 2.36 8.54 15.52
C PRO A 49 3.32 7.38 15.26
N CYS A 50 4.42 7.33 15.98
CA CYS A 50 5.39 6.24 15.94
C CYS A 50 5.92 5.92 17.35
N GLY A 51 6.48 4.72 17.51
CA GLY A 51 6.99 4.23 18.79
C GLY A 51 7.99 5.18 19.44
N ALA A 52 7.67 5.71 20.62
CA ALA A 52 8.46 6.67 21.39
C ALA A 52 8.85 7.94 20.61
N ASN A 53 8.09 8.29 19.57
CA ASN A 53 8.43 9.37 18.61
C ASN A 53 9.86 9.24 18.03
N ALA A 54 10.32 8.01 17.86
CA ALA A 54 11.70 7.74 17.46
C ALA A 54 11.98 7.96 15.97
N GLN A 55 10.92 8.10 15.15
CA GLN A 55 10.96 8.50 13.73
C GLN A 55 11.99 7.71 12.91
N ARG A 56 12.01 6.37 13.07
CA ARG A 56 12.98 5.47 12.44
C ARG A 56 12.66 5.12 10.99
N LEU A 57 11.45 5.45 10.52
CA LEU A 57 11.09 5.17 9.14
C LEU A 57 11.74 6.16 8.17
N ARG A 58 12.00 5.67 6.97
CA ARG A 58 12.44 6.44 5.80
C ARG A 58 11.55 6.05 4.62
N PHE A 59 11.29 7.00 3.75
CA PHE A 59 10.44 6.81 2.58
C PHE A 59 11.25 7.06 1.31
N HIS A 60 11.24 6.11 0.39
CA HIS A 60 11.88 6.26 -0.92
C HIS A 60 10.80 6.26 -2.00
N VAL A 61 10.69 7.37 -2.71
CA VAL A 61 9.67 7.59 -3.75
C VAL A 61 10.23 7.28 -5.11
N VAL A 62 9.57 6.36 -5.84
CA VAL A 62 9.90 5.94 -7.20
C VAL A 62 8.75 6.33 -8.12
N SER A 63 9.03 7.13 -9.15
CA SER A 63 8.03 7.64 -10.11
C SER A 63 8.54 7.69 -11.55
N ASP A 64 9.84 7.51 -11.79
CA ASP A 64 10.38 7.34 -13.13
C ASP A 64 9.95 5.99 -13.73
N ALA A 65 9.72 5.94 -15.03
CA ALA A 65 9.16 4.75 -15.69
C ALA A 65 10.13 3.55 -15.63
N GLU A 66 11.44 3.78 -15.83
CA GLU A 66 12.44 2.72 -15.80
C GLU A 66 12.63 2.20 -14.37
N ASP A 67 12.66 3.11 -13.39
CA ASP A 67 12.76 2.76 -11.98
C ASP A 67 11.52 1.99 -11.52
N CYS A 68 10.32 2.41 -11.94
CA CYS A 68 9.08 1.69 -11.68
C CYS A 68 9.11 0.28 -12.26
N ALA A 69 9.63 0.09 -13.46
CA ALA A 69 9.77 -1.24 -14.07
C ALA A 69 10.74 -2.13 -13.26
N ARG A 70 11.89 -1.58 -12.82
CA ARG A 70 12.83 -2.34 -11.97
C ARG A 70 12.21 -2.78 -10.64
N VAL A 71 11.44 -1.90 -9.99
CA VAL A 71 10.75 -2.24 -8.75
C VAL A 71 9.64 -3.27 -8.99
N PHE A 72 8.90 -3.15 -10.10
CA PHE A 72 7.82 -4.08 -10.45
C PHE A 72 8.32 -5.53 -10.55
N ASP A 73 9.46 -5.75 -11.16
CA ASP A 73 10.05 -7.08 -11.36
C ASP A 73 10.48 -7.76 -10.05
N GLU A 74 10.66 -6.99 -8.98
CA GLU A 74 11.03 -7.49 -7.66
C GLU A 74 9.84 -7.87 -6.77
N LEU A 75 8.58 -7.68 -7.24
CA LEU A 75 7.38 -7.86 -6.43
C LEU A 75 6.69 -9.21 -6.70
N ALA A 76 6.28 -9.89 -5.62
CA ALA A 76 5.42 -11.06 -5.71
C ALA A 76 3.94 -10.67 -5.65
N TRP A 77 3.23 -10.85 -6.76
CA TRP A 77 1.85 -10.46 -6.90
C TRP A 77 0.87 -11.53 -6.41
N ALA A 78 -0.16 -11.10 -5.64
CA ALA A 78 -1.41 -11.79 -5.36
C ALA A 78 -1.33 -13.30 -5.11
N GLY A 79 -0.61 -13.74 -4.08
CA GLY A 79 -0.40 -15.16 -3.78
C GLY A 79 -1.66 -16.05 -3.63
N ALA A 80 -2.86 -15.46 -3.39
CA ALA A 80 -4.12 -16.20 -3.39
C ALA A 80 -4.72 -16.42 -4.79
N LEU A 81 -4.26 -15.69 -5.81
CA LEU A 81 -4.69 -15.85 -7.21
C LEU A 81 -3.65 -16.68 -7.96
N LYS A 82 -3.71 -18.01 -7.79
CA LYS A 82 -2.66 -18.95 -8.23
C LYS A 82 -2.31 -18.89 -9.73
N ASP A 83 -3.30 -18.57 -10.57
CA ASP A 83 -3.17 -18.54 -12.03
C ASP A 83 -2.98 -17.13 -12.58
N TRP A 84 -2.67 -16.15 -11.70
CA TRP A 84 -2.48 -14.77 -12.10
C TRP A 84 -1.06 -14.28 -11.74
N PRO A 85 -0.20 -14.05 -12.74
CA PRO A 85 1.21 -13.70 -12.50
C PRO A 85 1.42 -12.24 -12.06
N GLY A 86 0.37 -11.43 -12.02
CA GLY A 86 0.42 -9.99 -11.78
C GLY A 86 -0.23 -9.20 -12.92
N PRO A 87 -0.28 -7.86 -12.82
CA PRO A 87 -0.83 -7.01 -13.86
C PRO A 87 0.00 -7.10 -15.14
N ALA A 88 -0.69 -7.20 -16.27
CA ALA A 88 -0.06 -7.14 -17.59
C ALA A 88 0.46 -5.72 -17.89
N GLU A 89 1.23 -5.59 -18.96
CA GLU A 89 1.55 -4.29 -19.55
C GLU A 89 0.27 -3.50 -19.84
N GLY A 90 0.25 -2.22 -19.51
CA GLY A 90 -0.94 -1.37 -19.55
C GLY A 90 -1.79 -1.40 -18.25
N GLU A 91 -1.55 -2.37 -17.36
CA GLU A 91 -2.26 -2.49 -16.07
C GLU A 91 -1.32 -2.33 -14.85
N ARG A 92 -0.06 -1.91 -15.06
CA ARG A 92 0.95 -1.79 -13.98
C ARG A 92 0.79 -0.50 -13.18
N PRO A 93 1.22 -0.47 -11.91
CA PRO A 93 1.28 0.77 -11.13
C PRO A 93 2.33 1.72 -11.71
N THR A 94 2.13 3.01 -11.53
CA THR A 94 2.97 4.06 -12.10
C THR A 94 3.78 4.85 -11.07
N GLY A 95 3.73 4.43 -9.81
CA GLY A 95 4.53 4.99 -8.73
C GLY A 95 4.66 4.04 -7.56
N TYR A 96 5.74 4.18 -6.80
CA TYR A 96 5.99 3.39 -5.59
C TYR A 96 6.52 4.24 -4.46
N ILE A 97 6.23 3.83 -3.24
CA ILE A 97 6.88 4.31 -2.03
C ILE A 97 7.37 3.10 -1.25
N ALA A 98 8.69 2.97 -1.12
CA ALA A 98 9.29 1.99 -0.24
C ALA A 98 9.37 2.57 1.17
N ILE A 99 8.87 1.81 2.15
CA ILE A 99 8.98 2.12 3.57
C ILE A 99 10.17 1.33 4.11
N LEU A 100 11.16 2.05 4.60
CA LEU A 100 12.39 1.49 5.14
C LEU A 100 12.50 1.84 6.62
N ALA A 101 13.14 0.96 7.38
CA ALA A 101 13.52 1.24 8.75
C ALA A 101 15.04 1.41 8.84
N GLU A 102 15.50 2.47 9.51
CA GLU A 102 16.91 2.68 9.77
C GLU A 102 17.43 1.64 10.78
N ARG A 103 18.52 0.96 10.44
CA ARG A 103 19.16 -0.02 11.30
C ARG A 103 20.02 0.70 12.34
N ALA A 104 19.88 0.34 13.62
CA ALA A 104 20.76 0.87 14.67
C ALA A 104 22.20 0.36 14.53
N VAL A 105 22.36 -0.82 13.95
CA VAL A 105 23.66 -1.45 13.65
C VAL A 105 23.61 -1.96 12.22
N PRO A 106 24.61 -1.64 11.39
CA PRO A 106 24.65 -2.09 9.98
C PRO A 106 24.45 -3.61 9.84
N GLY A 107 23.61 -4.01 8.88
CA GLY A 107 23.32 -5.42 8.58
C GLY A 107 22.51 -6.17 9.65
N LYS A 108 22.12 -5.54 10.77
CA LYS A 108 21.25 -6.15 11.78
C LYS A 108 19.79 -5.74 11.58
N PRO A 109 18.81 -6.55 12.03
CA PRO A 109 17.41 -6.17 11.96
C PRO A 109 17.14 -4.82 12.65
N ALA A 110 16.27 -4.02 12.05
CA ALA A 110 15.79 -2.79 12.68
C ALA A 110 14.94 -3.09 13.91
N ALA A 111 14.68 -2.09 14.76
CA ALA A 111 13.91 -2.26 15.99
C ALA A 111 12.51 -2.84 15.68
N PRO A 112 12.02 -3.85 16.44
CA PRO A 112 10.73 -4.52 16.15
C PRO A 112 9.54 -3.57 16.10
N ILE A 113 9.55 -2.47 16.84
CA ILE A 113 8.48 -1.46 16.84
C ILE A 113 8.27 -0.83 15.46
N THR A 114 9.28 -0.86 14.58
CA THR A 114 9.17 -0.34 13.22
C THR A 114 8.16 -1.11 12.37
N GLU A 115 7.79 -2.34 12.72
CA GLU A 115 6.71 -3.07 12.05
C GLU A 115 5.35 -2.42 12.32
N VAL A 116 5.10 -1.98 13.55
CA VAL A 116 3.89 -1.23 13.92
C VAL A 116 3.87 0.12 13.22
N ASP A 117 4.98 0.86 13.30
CA ASP A 117 5.12 2.17 12.65
C ASP A 117 4.88 2.06 11.13
N THR A 118 5.39 1.00 10.49
CA THR A 118 5.17 0.72 9.06
C THR A 118 3.69 0.53 8.73
N GLY A 119 2.97 -0.25 9.55
CA GLY A 119 1.53 -0.46 9.33
C GLY A 119 0.72 0.83 9.45
N ILE A 120 1.04 1.69 10.42
CA ILE A 120 0.41 3.01 10.61
C ILE A 120 0.67 3.90 9.38
N ALA A 121 1.92 4.04 8.97
CA ALA A 121 2.32 4.84 7.83
C ALA A 121 1.66 4.36 6.52
N ALA A 122 1.70 3.05 6.26
CA ALA A 122 1.12 2.44 5.06
C ALA A 122 -0.39 2.65 4.97
N GLN A 123 -1.13 2.43 6.08
CA GLN A 123 -2.58 2.63 6.10
C GLN A 123 -2.94 4.11 5.90
N THR A 124 -2.17 5.04 6.47
CA THR A 124 -2.37 6.47 6.26
C THR A 124 -2.22 6.84 4.79
N MET A 125 -1.15 6.38 4.12
CA MET A 125 -0.96 6.62 2.69
C MET A 125 -2.08 5.99 1.84
N MET A 126 -2.54 4.79 2.18
CA MET A 126 -3.63 4.12 1.46
C MET A 126 -4.95 4.91 1.55
N LEU A 127 -5.29 5.43 2.71
CA LEU A 127 -6.49 6.25 2.91
C LEU A 127 -6.34 7.59 2.20
N ALA A 128 -5.20 8.27 2.35
CA ALA A 128 -4.93 9.54 1.72
C ALA A 128 -5.00 9.46 0.19
N ALA A 129 -4.42 8.42 -0.41
CA ALA A 129 -4.46 8.20 -1.85
C ALA A 129 -5.88 8.09 -2.41
N ARG A 130 -6.83 7.57 -1.61
CA ARG A 130 -8.24 7.42 -2.01
C ARG A 130 -9.13 8.60 -1.60
N SER A 131 -8.59 9.60 -0.89
CA SER A 131 -9.38 10.70 -0.32
C SER A 131 -9.56 11.90 -1.26
N ALA A 132 -8.70 12.06 -2.26
CA ALA A 132 -8.64 13.23 -3.13
C ALA A 132 -8.45 12.88 -4.61
N PRO A 133 -8.89 13.73 -5.54
CA PRO A 133 -8.54 13.62 -6.95
C PRO A 133 -7.04 13.90 -7.21
N PRO A 134 -6.42 13.20 -8.18
CA PRO A 134 -6.97 12.06 -8.90
C PRO A 134 -7.17 10.85 -7.98
N GLU A 135 -8.21 10.05 -8.23
CA GLU A 135 -8.39 8.81 -7.44
C GLU A 135 -7.20 7.88 -7.66
N VAL A 136 -6.36 7.74 -6.65
CA VAL A 136 -5.22 6.83 -6.65
C VAL A 136 -5.50 5.67 -5.70
N ALA A 137 -5.27 4.46 -6.15
CA ALA A 137 -5.36 3.26 -5.32
C ALA A 137 -3.97 2.72 -5.00
N ALA A 138 -3.89 1.89 -3.97
CA ALA A 138 -2.62 1.31 -3.54
C ALA A 138 -2.68 -0.21 -3.41
N CYS A 139 -1.51 -0.85 -3.57
CA CYS A 139 -1.23 -2.23 -3.18
C CYS A 139 -0.04 -2.26 -2.24
N MET A 140 -0.13 -3.03 -1.15
CA MET A 140 0.96 -3.22 -0.19
C MET A 140 1.68 -4.53 -0.45
N PHE A 141 3.01 -4.51 -0.49
CA PHE A 141 3.86 -5.67 -0.68
C PHE A 141 4.80 -5.88 0.50
N LYS A 142 4.62 -7.00 1.19
CA LYS A 142 5.62 -7.55 2.11
C LYS A 142 6.43 -8.66 1.43
N ALA A 143 5.93 -9.20 0.33
CA ALA A 143 6.57 -10.22 -0.49
C ALA A 143 7.28 -9.57 -1.69
N PHE A 144 8.59 -9.44 -1.59
CA PHE A 144 9.50 -8.93 -2.61
C PHE A 144 10.80 -9.74 -2.57
N THR A 145 11.58 -9.68 -3.66
CA THR A 145 12.86 -10.39 -3.70
C THR A 145 13.91 -9.72 -2.80
N PRO A 146 14.97 -10.43 -2.40
CA PRO A 146 16.10 -9.83 -1.67
C PRO A 146 16.78 -8.69 -2.43
N HIS A 147 16.61 -8.61 -3.77
CA HIS A 147 17.22 -7.59 -4.63
C HIS A 147 16.39 -6.30 -4.73
N ALA A 148 15.18 -6.26 -4.18
CA ALA A 148 14.31 -5.09 -4.27
C ALA A 148 14.96 -3.80 -3.74
N ILE A 149 15.78 -3.89 -2.69
CA ILE A 149 16.47 -2.73 -2.12
C ILE A 149 17.58 -2.25 -3.07
N ASP A 150 18.31 -3.18 -3.70
CA ASP A 150 19.38 -2.87 -4.67
C ASP A 150 18.79 -2.28 -5.96
N ALA A 151 17.63 -2.79 -6.42
CA ALA A 151 16.91 -2.26 -7.59
C ALA A 151 16.53 -0.78 -7.43
N MET A 152 16.37 -0.33 -6.18
CA MET A 152 16.13 1.08 -5.84
C MET A 152 17.42 1.86 -5.55
N GLY A 153 18.59 1.25 -5.66
CA GLY A 153 19.89 1.90 -5.38
C GLY A 153 20.10 2.24 -3.90
N LEU A 154 19.47 1.49 -2.99
CA LEU A 154 19.48 1.77 -1.56
C LEU A 154 20.48 0.86 -0.82
N ASP A 155 21.06 1.39 0.27
CA ASP A 155 22.03 0.70 1.10
C ASP A 155 21.34 -0.28 2.08
N ASN A 156 21.48 -1.58 1.82
CA ASN A 156 20.90 -2.65 2.65
C ASN A 156 21.60 -2.80 4.02
N ASP A 157 22.81 -2.31 4.20
CA ASP A 157 23.47 -2.31 5.52
C ASP A 157 22.86 -1.24 6.43
N LYS A 158 22.49 -0.10 5.84
CA LYS A 158 21.90 1.03 6.56
C LYS A 158 20.40 0.89 6.79
N TYR A 159 19.68 0.35 5.81
CA TYR A 159 18.23 0.30 5.82
C TYR A 159 17.70 -1.14 5.74
N GLU A 160 16.60 -1.39 6.40
CA GLU A 160 15.78 -2.60 6.24
C GLU A 160 14.50 -2.24 5.47
N LEU A 161 14.29 -2.86 4.33
CA LEU A 161 13.06 -2.70 3.57
C LEU A 161 11.90 -3.39 4.31
N LYS A 162 10.92 -2.59 4.74
CA LYS A 162 9.76 -3.06 5.51
C LYS A 162 8.57 -3.39 4.63
N LEU A 163 8.25 -2.50 3.70
CA LEU A 163 7.08 -2.60 2.84
C LEU A 163 7.32 -1.81 1.56
N ILE A 164 6.78 -2.28 0.44
CA ILE A 164 6.66 -1.49 -0.78
C ILE A 164 5.17 -1.23 -1.02
N MET A 165 4.81 0.03 -1.22
CA MET A 165 3.49 0.43 -1.66
C MET A 165 3.53 0.80 -3.14
N ALA A 166 2.70 0.15 -3.94
CA ALA A 166 2.49 0.49 -5.35
C ALA A 166 1.26 1.38 -5.48
N PHE A 167 1.32 2.40 -6.32
CA PHE A 167 0.26 3.38 -6.54
C PHE A 167 -0.06 3.51 -8.04
N GLY A 168 -1.33 3.72 -8.33
CA GLY A 168 -1.82 3.97 -9.70
C GLY A 168 -3.30 4.35 -9.71
N VAL A 169 -3.78 4.83 -10.83
CA VAL A 169 -5.22 5.03 -11.06
C VAL A 169 -5.88 3.65 -11.18
N PRO A 170 -6.93 3.33 -10.40
CA PRO A 170 -7.48 1.97 -10.37
C PRO A 170 -8.18 1.61 -11.69
N ALA A 171 -7.88 0.42 -12.23
CA ALA A 171 -8.53 -0.19 -13.39
C ALA A 171 -9.30 -1.48 -13.02
N GLU A 172 -9.57 -1.70 -11.74
CA GLU A 172 -10.44 -2.78 -11.26
C GLU A 172 -11.37 -2.28 -10.14
N THR A 173 -12.52 -2.91 -10.03
CA THR A 173 -13.46 -2.68 -8.91
C THR A 173 -13.13 -3.64 -7.78
N GLN A 174 -13.09 -3.13 -6.54
CA GLN A 174 -12.97 -3.94 -5.33
C GLN A 174 -14.26 -3.87 -4.52
N VAL A 175 -14.72 -5.01 -4.02
CA VAL A 175 -15.90 -5.11 -3.15
C VAL A 175 -15.58 -5.85 -1.85
N ILE A 176 -16.17 -5.41 -0.76
CA ILE A 176 -16.12 -6.13 0.52
C ILE A 176 -17.33 -7.02 0.58
N ASP A 177 -17.12 -8.31 0.74
CA ASP A 177 -18.18 -9.32 0.81
C ASP A 177 -18.20 -10.03 2.18
N ALA A 178 -19.31 -10.72 2.45
CA ALA A 178 -19.36 -11.68 3.55
C ALA A 178 -18.49 -12.91 3.22
N ILE A 179 -17.97 -13.57 4.26
CA ILE A 179 -17.05 -14.70 4.07
C ILE A 179 -17.68 -15.87 3.32
N ASP A 180 -18.97 -16.11 3.51
CA ASP A 180 -19.75 -17.17 2.88
C ASP A 180 -20.13 -16.89 1.42
N SER A 181 -19.85 -15.71 0.89
CA SER A 181 -20.00 -15.40 -0.53
C SER A 181 -18.86 -15.97 -1.41
N ASN A 182 -17.76 -16.40 -0.79
CA ASN A 182 -16.63 -16.96 -1.53
C ASN A 182 -16.99 -18.35 -2.09
N PRO A 183 -16.81 -18.62 -3.40
CA PRO A 183 -17.14 -19.90 -4.02
C PRO A 183 -16.46 -21.12 -3.39
N ASP A 184 -15.24 -20.95 -2.81
CA ASP A 184 -14.51 -22.02 -2.12
C ASP A 184 -14.69 -22.02 -0.59
N GLY A 185 -15.52 -21.10 -0.05
CA GLY A 185 -15.79 -20.96 1.38
C GLY A 185 -14.59 -20.44 2.20
N SER A 186 -13.51 -19.99 1.55
CA SER A 186 -12.31 -19.49 2.22
C SER A 186 -12.35 -17.99 2.47
N ILE A 187 -11.42 -17.50 3.28
CA ILE A 187 -11.18 -16.04 3.49
C ILE A 187 -10.35 -15.41 2.38
N ASN A 188 -9.90 -16.19 1.40
CA ASN A 188 -9.06 -15.68 0.33
C ASN A 188 -9.85 -14.68 -0.53
N TYR A 189 -9.18 -13.62 -0.97
CA TYR A 189 -9.75 -12.78 -2.00
C TYR A 189 -9.77 -13.52 -3.35
N TRP A 190 -10.75 -13.22 -4.17
CA TRP A 190 -10.97 -13.87 -5.46
C TRP A 190 -11.47 -12.88 -6.51
N ARG A 191 -11.54 -13.29 -7.77
CA ARG A 191 -12.11 -12.50 -8.86
C ARG A 191 -13.23 -13.28 -9.53
N ASP A 192 -14.29 -12.58 -9.88
CA ASP A 192 -15.37 -13.11 -10.71
C ASP A 192 -15.06 -12.98 -12.22
N GLU A 193 -15.97 -13.46 -13.05
CA GLU A 193 -15.88 -13.39 -14.51
C GLU A 193 -15.90 -11.95 -15.05
N ALA A 194 -16.52 -11.01 -14.33
CA ALA A 194 -16.52 -9.59 -14.63
C ALA A 194 -15.23 -8.88 -14.16
N ARG A 195 -14.27 -9.64 -13.60
CA ARG A 195 -12.99 -9.15 -13.07
C ARG A 195 -13.15 -8.25 -11.82
N VAL A 196 -14.27 -8.31 -11.13
CA VAL A 196 -14.45 -7.66 -9.83
C VAL A 196 -13.61 -8.40 -8.79
N HIS A 197 -12.88 -7.63 -7.98
CA HIS A 197 -12.01 -8.17 -6.92
C HIS A 197 -12.77 -8.22 -5.59
N HIS A 198 -13.12 -9.41 -5.16
CA HIS A 198 -13.88 -9.70 -3.95
C HIS A 198 -12.96 -9.87 -2.74
N VAL A 199 -13.29 -9.20 -1.63
CA VAL A 199 -12.52 -9.24 -0.37
C VAL A 199 -13.41 -9.70 0.76
N PRO A 200 -13.50 -11.03 1.02
CA PRO A 200 -14.34 -11.59 2.07
C PRO A 200 -13.94 -11.09 3.46
N LYS A 201 -14.94 -10.79 4.29
CA LYS A 201 -14.74 -10.39 5.68
C LYS A 201 -15.57 -11.26 6.62
N ARG A 202 -14.98 -11.65 7.75
CA ARG A 202 -15.70 -12.28 8.85
C ARG A 202 -16.75 -11.33 9.40
N PRO A 203 -17.89 -11.85 9.92
CA PRO A 203 -18.82 -11.06 10.71
C PRO A 203 -18.11 -10.36 11.88
N LEU A 204 -18.56 -9.17 12.24
CA LEU A 204 -17.98 -8.44 13.35
C LEU A 204 -18.05 -9.24 14.67
N ALA A 205 -19.13 -10.01 14.88
CA ALA A 205 -19.29 -10.86 16.05
C ALA A 205 -18.18 -11.92 16.22
N ASP A 206 -17.54 -12.34 15.12
CA ASP A 206 -16.45 -13.34 15.17
C ASP A 206 -15.09 -12.73 15.54
N VAL A 207 -14.98 -11.42 15.61
CA VAL A 207 -13.72 -10.69 15.88
C VAL A 207 -13.81 -9.82 17.14
N LEU A 208 -14.97 -9.76 17.78
CA LEU A 208 -15.18 -9.15 19.10
C LEU A 208 -15.10 -10.23 20.19
N LEU A 209 -14.37 -9.94 21.28
CA LEU A 209 -14.22 -10.82 22.44
C LEU A 209 -14.99 -10.24 23.63
#